data_729ce941e0988c179d2020a67da9d3c3
#
_entry.id   729ce941e0988c179d2020a67da9d3c3
#
_cell.length_a   1.000
_cell.length_b   1.000
_cell.length_c   1.000
_cell.angle_alpha   90.00
_cell.angle_beta   90.00
_cell.angle_gamma   90.00
#
_symmetry.space_group_name_H-M   'P 1'
#
loop_
_entity.id
_entity.type
_entity.pdbx_description
1 polymer ?
#
loop_
_entity_poly.entity_id
_entity_poly.type
_entity_poly.pdbx_seq_one_letter_code
_entity_poly.pdbx_strand_id
1 'polypeptide(L)'
;MLHVNRLETLFKSFDVSVKPPYTSLADLARGYLECFRGAYEGPGRYYHTLRHIENALIAFDLMVPENLPNRNRIELAIWFHDIVYDVTKHDNEEASAGVFEHNARFALGLSQEVIGDVKQMILATKHTSGQTGLTAYLVDVDLSILGCLPELFDEYEENVKKEYVPAVTTDEGFRAGRLAFLKGMLKRKADGGFIFSTPEFQGEWERIAVLNIERSIAKLEAAAPV
;
A
#
# COMPACT_ATOMS: atom_id res chain seq x y z
N MET A 1 -12.71 -12.66 -11.85
CA MET A 1 -12.39 -12.54 -13.29
C MET A 1 -11.53 -11.31 -13.57
N LEU A 2 -11.90 -10.13 -13.08
CA LEU A 2 -11.18 -8.86 -13.33
C LEU A 2 -9.69 -8.91 -12.90
N HIS A 3 -9.39 -9.35 -11.69
CA HIS A 3 -8.02 -9.41 -11.17
C HIS A 3 -7.14 -10.46 -11.87
N VAL A 4 -7.70 -11.58 -12.34
CA VAL A 4 -6.94 -12.56 -13.14
C VAL A 4 -6.47 -11.93 -14.44
N ASN A 5 -7.36 -11.24 -15.17
CA ASN A 5 -7.02 -10.57 -16.42
C ASN A 5 -5.99 -9.45 -16.19
N ARG A 6 -6.10 -8.75 -15.07
CA ARG A 6 -5.15 -7.69 -14.69
C ARG A 6 -3.75 -8.26 -14.43
N LEU A 7 -3.64 -9.31 -13.62
CA LEU A 7 -2.37 -9.99 -13.35
C LEU A 7 -1.79 -10.64 -14.62
N GLU A 8 -2.63 -11.23 -15.47
CA GLU A 8 -2.19 -11.78 -16.75
C GLU A 8 -1.56 -10.68 -17.63
N THR A 9 -2.21 -9.53 -17.75
CA THR A 9 -1.71 -8.37 -18.50
C THR A 9 -0.41 -7.87 -17.89
N LEU A 10 -0.34 -7.78 -16.57
CA LEU A 10 0.87 -7.35 -15.84
C LEU A 10 2.03 -8.31 -16.13
N PHE A 11 1.84 -9.63 -16.01
CA PHE A 11 2.88 -10.61 -16.27
C PHE A 11 3.32 -10.61 -17.74
N LYS A 12 2.38 -10.40 -18.67
CA LYS A 12 2.69 -10.24 -20.09
C LYS A 12 3.58 -9.02 -20.35
N SER A 13 3.39 -7.91 -19.61
CA SER A 13 4.20 -6.69 -19.75
C SER A 13 5.67 -6.86 -19.32
N PHE A 14 5.97 -7.93 -18.60
CA PHE A 14 7.32 -8.34 -18.19
C PHE A 14 7.88 -9.54 -18.98
N ASP A 15 7.20 -9.96 -20.06
CA ASP A 15 7.57 -11.14 -20.84
C ASP A 15 7.73 -12.42 -19.99
N VAL A 16 6.89 -12.57 -18.95
CA VAL A 16 6.95 -13.72 -18.04
C VAL A 16 6.73 -15.03 -18.80
N SER A 17 7.71 -15.93 -18.72
CA SER A 17 7.61 -17.26 -19.28
C SER A 17 6.93 -18.22 -18.31
N VAL A 18 5.86 -18.86 -18.77
CA VAL A 18 5.11 -19.85 -17.97
C VAL A 18 5.93 -21.12 -17.77
N LYS A 19 6.01 -21.56 -16.50
CA LYS A 19 6.72 -22.78 -16.09
C LYS A 19 5.75 -23.74 -15.39
N PRO A 20 6.00 -25.05 -15.44
CA PRO A 20 5.21 -26.00 -14.65
C PRO A 20 5.17 -25.59 -13.16
N PRO A 21 4.04 -25.81 -12.47
CA PRO A 21 2.86 -26.56 -12.89
C PRO A 21 1.85 -25.78 -13.77
N TYR A 22 2.09 -24.52 -14.05
CA TYR A 22 1.16 -23.68 -14.82
C TYR A 22 1.23 -23.97 -16.32
N THR A 23 0.12 -23.81 -17.02
CA THR A 23 -0.03 -24.12 -18.44
C THR A 23 -0.24 -22.87 -19.32
N SER A 24 -0.57 -21.74 -18.72
CA SER A 24 -0.79 -20.45 -19.38
C SER A 24 -0.54 -19.28 -18.44
N LEU A 25 -0.39 -18.05 -18.97
CA LEU A 25 -0.31 -16.84 -18.14
C LEU A 25 -1.58 -16.63 -17.31
N ALA A 26 -2.77 -16.93 -17.86
CA ALA A 26 -4.01 -16.87 -17.12
C ALA A 26 -4.07 -17.89 -15.97
N ASP A 27 -3.47 -19.06 -16.16
CA ASP A 27 -3.37 -20.07 -15.10
C ASP A 27 -2.38 -19.63 -14.01
N LEU A 28 -1.24 -19.10 -14.38
CA LEU A 28 -0.28 -18.48 -13.47
C LEU A 28 -0.92 -17.32 -12.69
N ALA A 29 -1.65 -16.44 -13.37
CA ALA A 29 -2.35 -15.31 -12.75
C ALA A 29 -3.41 -15.75 -11.72
N ARG A 30 -4.14 -16.84 -12.01
CA ARG A 30 -5.06 -17.45 -11.02
C ARG A 30 -4.32 -17.96 -9.80
N GLY A 31 -3.21 -18.67 -9.99
CA GLY A 31 -2.38 -19.16 -8.88
C GLY A 31 -1.88 -18.02 -7.99
N TYR A 32 -1.39 -16.93 -8.59
CA TYR A 32 -0.98 -15.75 -7.84
C TYR A 32 -2.14 -15.07 -7.09
N LEU A 33 -3.32 -14.96 -7.74
CA LEU A 33 -4.50 -14.38 -7.07
C LEU A 33 -4.91 -15.18 -5.83
N GLU A 34 -4.87 -16.52 -5.91
CA GLU A 34 -5.15 -17.37 -4.74
C GLU A 34 -4.07 -17.20 -3.64
N CYS A 35 -2.79 -17.07 -4.01
CA CYS A 35 -1.73 -16.76 -3.06
C CYS A 35 -1.95 -15.41 -2.38
N PHE A 36 -2.30 -14.36 -3.14
CA PHE A 36 -2.60 -13.04 -2.58
C PHE A 36 -3.82 -13.10 -1.67
N ARG A 37 -4.91 -13.77 -2.06
CA ARG A 37 -6.06 -13.98 -1.18
C ARG A 37 -5.66 -14.64 0.13
N GLY A 38 -4.94 -15.75 0.08
CA GLY A 38 -4.48 -16.43 1.28
C GLY A 38 -3.63 -15.53 2.19
N ALA A 39 -2.79 -14.68 1.63
CA ALA A 39 -1.95 -13.77 2.40
C ALA A 39 -2.74 -12.59 2.99
N TYR A 40 -3.60 -11.95 2.19
CA TYR A 40 -4.35 -10.75 2.59
C TYR A 40 -5.65 -11.03 3.36
N GLU A 41 -6.15 -12.27 3.38
CA GLU A 41 -7.33 -12.68 4.17
C GLU A 41 -6.92 -13.41 5.48
N GLY A 42 -5.66 -13.30 5.87
CA GLY A 42 -5.14 -13.89 7.11
C GLY A 42 -5.76 -13.30 8.38
N PRO A 43 -5.73 -14.03 9.50
CA PRO A 43 -6.26 -13.55 10.77
C PRO A 43 -5.52 -12.29 11.24
N GLY A 44 -6.26 -11.37 11.87
CA GLY A 44 -5.69 -10.12 12.39
C GLY A 44 -5.58 -8.98 11.38
N ARG A 45 -5.89 -9.20 10.11
CA ARG A 45 -5.98 -8.17 9.08
C ARG A 45 -7.39 -7.62 9.00
N TYR A 46 -7.56 -6.33 9.21
CA TYR A 46 -8.84 -5.61 9.08
C TYR A 46 -8.78 -4.50 8.04
N TYR A 47 -7.64 -3.80 7.95
CA TYR A 47 -7.35 -2.80 6.92
C TYR A 47 -6.42 -3.36 5.84
N HIS A 48 -5.30 -3.98 6.22
CA HIS A 48 -4.29 -4.51 5.29
C HIS A 48 -4.75 -5.83 4.65
N THR A 49 -5.90 -5.78 3.98
CA THR A 49 -6.60 -6.89 3.31
C THR A 49 -6.52 -6.76 1.79
N LEU A 50 -7.07 -7.74 1.05
CA LEU A 50 -7.18 -7.64 -0.40
C LEU A 50 -7.94 -6.38 -0.85
N ARG A 51 -8.91 -5.88 -0.05
CA ARG A 51 -9.62 -4.64 -0.32
C ARG A 51 -8.69 -3.42 -0.33
N HIS A 52 -7.67 -3.39 0.54
CA HIS A 52 -6.64 -2.34 0.49
C HIS A 52 -5.90 -2.38 -0.85
N ILE A 53 -5.50 -3.57 -1.33
CA ILE A 53 -4.87 -3.73 -2.64
C ILE A 53 -5.79 -3.27 -3.77
N GLU A 54 -7.08 -3.61 -3.73
CA GLU A 54 -8.08 -3.16 -4.71
C GLU A 54 -8.20 -1.63 -4.73
N ASN A 55 -8.26 -0.98 -3.57
CA ASN A 55 -8.31 0.47 -3.46
C ASN A 55 -7.03 1.13 -3.97
N ALA A 56 -5.87 0.56 -3.65
CA ALA A 56 -4.58 1.02 -4.16
C ALA A 56 -4.50 0.89 -5.70
N LEU A 57 -5.02 -0.19 -6.28
CA LEU A 57 -5.09 -0.36 -7.73
C LEU A 57 -6.04 0.64 -8.39
N ILE A 58 -7.14 1.01 -7.74
CA ILE A 58 -8.06 2.07 -8.22
C ILE A 58 -7.35 3.43 -8.20
N ALA A 59 -6.67 3.77 -7.10
CA ALA A 59 -5.89 5.01 -7.01
C ALA A 59 -4.76 5.06 -8.05
N PHE A 60 -4.08 3.94 -8.27
CA PHE A 60 -3.08 3.78 -9.31
C PHE A 60 -3.65 4.05 -10.71
N ASP A 61 -4.80 3.48 -11.05
CA ASP A 61 -5.42 3.68 -12.35
C ASP A 61 -5.86 5.12 -12.59
N LEU A 62 -6.33 5.79 -11.53
CA LEU A 62 -6.84 7.16 -11.59
C LEU A 62 -5.72 8.21 -11.62
N MET A 63 -4.63 7.98 -10.89
CA MET A 63 -3.67 9.04 -10.57
C MET A 63 -2.28 8.83 -11.19
N VAL A 64 -1.86 7.59 -11.44
CA VAL A 64 -0.54 7.36 -12.03
C VAL A 64 -0.62 7.48 -13.55
N PRO A 65 0.14 8.39 -14.19
CA PRO A 65 0.04 8.61 -15.62
C PRO A 65 0.23 7.33 -16.45
N GLU A 66 -0.65 7.11 -17.43
CA GLU A 66 -0.59 5.91 -18.29
C GLU A 66 0.72 5.79 -19.07
N ASN A 67 1.29 6.93 -19.47
CA ASN A 67 2.55 7.00 -20.21
C ASN A 67 3.80 7.06 -19.32
N LEU A 68 3.66 6.90 -18.01
CA LEU A 68 4.81 6.87 -17.09
C LEU A 68 5.71 5.67 -17.43
N PRO A 69 7.01 5.87 -17.72
CA PRO A 69 7.94 4.78 -17.96
C PRO A 69 8.00 3.83 -16.76
N ASN A 70 7.97 2.53 -17.03
CA ASN A 70 8.01 1.47 -16.00
C ASN A 70 6.82 1.49 -15.00
N ARG A 71 5.69 2.06 -15.39
CA ARG A 71 4.46 2.12 -14.61
C ARG A 71 4.04 0.73 -14.08
N ASN A 72 4.26 -0.32 -14.86
CA ASN A 72 3.99 -1.71 -14.49
C ASN A 72 4.78 -2.19 -13.26
N ARG A 73 5.95 -1.60 -12.97
CA ARG A 73 6.73 -1.91 -11.74
C ARG A 73 6.01 -1.42 -10.48
N ILE A 74 5.30 -0.28 -10.54
CA ILE A 74 4.47 0.21 -9.45
C ILE A 74 3.31 -0.76 -9.19
N GLU A 75 2.61 -1.18 -10.24
CA GLU A 75 1.51 -2.12 -10.11
C GLU A 75 1.97 -3.45 -9.49
N LEU A 76 3.13 -3.94 -9.91
CA LEU A 76 3.72 -5.15 -9.32
C LEU A 76 4.04 -4.96 -7.83
N ALA A 77 4.56 -3.78 -7.45
CA ALA A 77 4.84 -3.45 -6.06
C ALA A 77 3.55 -3.37 -5.22
N ILE A 78 2.45 -2.83 -5.76
CA ILE A 78 1.14 -2.79 -5.06
C ILE A 78 0.69 -4.19 -4.65
N TRP A 79 0.84 -5.20 -5.51
CA TRP A 79 0.43 -6.57 -5.17
C TRP A 79 1.25 -7.20 -4.04
N PHE A 80 2.50 -6.75 -3.84
CA PHE A 80 3.44 -7.41 -2.92
C PHE A 80 3.78 -6.61 -1.66
N HIS A 81 3.48 -5.30 -1.57
CA HIS A 81 4.05 -4.45 -0.52
C HIS A 81 3.69 -4.89 0.91
N ASP A 82 2.47 -5.36 1.11
CA ASP A 82 1.94 -5.82 2.39
C ASP A 82 1.63 -7.33 2.41
N ILE A 83 2.25 -8.12 1.52
CA ILE A 83 1.99 -9.57 1.46
C ILE A 83 2.35 -10.27 2.77
N VAL A 84 3.36 -9.77 3.47
CA VAL A 84 3.66 -10.13 4.87
C VAL A 84 3.23 -8.97 5.75
N TYR A 85 2.40 -9.25 6.74
CA TYR A 85 1.94 -8.26 7.69
C TYR A 85 1.66 -8.88 9.06
N ASP A 86 2.43 -8.45 10.03
CA ASP A 86 2.31 -8.82 11.45
C ASP A 86 2.51 -7.53 12.26
N VAL A 87 1.44 -7.03 12.89
CA VAL A 87 1.45 -5.77 13.65
C VAL A 87 2.43 -5.77 14.82
N THR A 88 2.90 -6.94 15.24
CA THR A 88 3.88 -7.09 16.34
C THR A 88 5.32 -6.91 15.86
N LYS A 89 5.54 -6.80 14.55
CA LYS A 89 6.86 -6.72 13.93
C LYS A 89 7.13 -5.36 13.30
N HIS A 90 8.40 -5.09 13.06
CA HIS A 90 8.87 -3.83 12.45
C HIS A 90 9.63 -4.05 11.14
N ASP A 91 9.58 -5.27 10.59
CA ASP A 91 10.28 -5.71 9.38
C ASP A 91 9.33 -6.27 8.31
N ASN A 92 8.04 -5.87 8.35
CA ASN A 92 7.02 -6.35 7.40
C ASN A 92 7.38 -6.01 5.95
N GLU A 93 7.90 -4.81 5.70
CA GLU A 93 8.30 -4.36 4.37
C GLU A 93 9.53 -5.14 3.86
N GLU A 94 10.51 -5.41 4.73
CA GLU A 94 11.65 -6.27 4.38
C GLU A 94 11.21 -7.71 4.09
N ALA A 95 10.31 -8.25 4.89
CA ALA A 95 9.76 -9.58 4.69
C ALA A 95 8.94 -9.65 3.38
N SER A 96 8.11 -8.65 3.10
CA SER A 96 7.35 -8.51 1.85
C SER A 96 8.27 -8.40 0.63
N ALA A 97 9.32 -7.56 0.73
CA ALA A 97 10.33 -7.41 -0.30
C ALA A 97 11.10 -8.73 -0.53
N GLY A 98 11.35 -9.51 0.50
CA GLY A 98 11.94 -10.85 0.41
C GLY A 98 11.05 -11.85 -0.31
N VAL A 99 9.75 -11.89 0.02
CA VAL A 99 8.76 -12.72 -0.69
C VAL A 99 8.66 -12.31 -2.15
N PHE A 100 8.61 -11.00 -2.44
CA PHE A 100 8.63 -10.51 -3.81
C PHE A 100 9.88 -10.97 -4.55
N GLU A 101 11.09 -10.75 -4.01
CA GLU A 101 12.35 -11.11 -4.66
C GLU A 101 12.40 -12.59 -5.00
N HIS A 102 12.00 -13.47 -4.07
CA HIS A 102 11.95 -14.90 -4.30
C HIS A 102 11.05 -15.26 -5.49
N ASN A 103 9.82 -14.74 -5.51
CA ASN A 103 8.87 -14.97 -6.59
C ASN A 103 9.35 -14.39 -7.92
N ALA A 104 9.85 -13.17 -7.92
CA ALA A 104 10.34 -12.46 -9.09
C ALA A 104 11.49 -13.21 -9.75
N ARG A 105 12.43 -13.73 -8.97
CA ARG A 105 13.61 -14.43 -9.44
C ARG A 105 13.30 -15.84 -9.96
N PHE A 106 12.58 -16.63 -9.19
CA PHE A 106 12.44 -18.07 -9.44
C PHE A 106 11.17 -18.46 -10.19
N ALA A 107 10.06 -17.78 -9.93
CA ALA A 107 8.79 -18.06 -10.58
C ALA A 107 8.55 -17.20 -11.83
N LEU A 108 8.75 -15.88 -11.71
CA LEU A 108 8.46 -14.93 -12.79
C LEU A 108 9.65 -14.71 -13.74
N GLY A 109 10.89 -14.97 -13.31
CA GLY A 109 12.09 -14.83 -14.14
C GLY A 109 12.42 -13.36 -14.49
N LEU A 110 12.10 -12.43 -13.60
CA LEU A 110 12.31 -11.00 -13.84
C LEU A 110 13.79 -10.62 -13.80
N SER A 111 14.15 -9.54 -14.50
CA SER A 111 15.51 -9.01 -14.51
C SER A 111 15.91 -8.43 -13.14
N GLN A 112 17.22 -8.39 -12.86
CA GLN A 112 17.74 -7.82 -11.61
C GLN A 112 17.37 -6.33 -11.45
N GLU A 113 17.26 -5.59 -12.55
CA GLU A 113 16.82 -4.20 -12.55
C GLU A 113 15.38 -4.08 -12.04
N VAL A 114 14.44 -4.85 -12.61
CA VAL A 114 13.04 -4.86 -12.16
C VAL A 114 12.92 -5.28 -10.70
N ILE A 115 13.66 -6.32 -10.30
CA ILE A 115 13.68 -6.80 -8.93
C ILE A 115 14.17 -5.70 -7.99
N GLY A 116 15.25 -5.01 -8.33
CA GLY A 116 15.81 -3.92 -7.53
C GLY A 116 14.82 -2.76 -7.34
N ASP A 117 14.20 -2.30 -8.41
CA ASP A 117 13.24 -1.19 -8.38
C ASP A 117 12.00 -1.52 -7.53
N VAL A 118 11.41 -2.69 -7.74
CA VAL A 118 10.20 -3.09 -7.01
C VAL A 118 10.50 -3.30 -5.53
N LYS A 119 11.64 -3.90 -5.19
CA LYS A 119 12.08 -4.02 -3.78
C LYS A 119 12.24 -2.67 -3.13
N GLN A 120 12.90 -1.72 -3.82
CA GLN A 120 13.06 -0.37 -3.29
C GLN A 120 11.72 0.32 -3.05
N MET A 121 10.76 0.15 -3.96
CA MET A 121 9.41 0.66 -3.78
C MET A 121 8.71 0.04 -2.56
N ILE A 122 8.75 -1.28 -2.40
CA ILE A 122 8.18 -1.98 -1.24
C ILE A 122 8.79 -1.46 0.06
N LEU A 123 10.11 -1.34 0.15
CA LEU A 123 10.80 -0.81 1.35
C LEU A 123 10.43 0.64 1.67
N ALA A 124 10.04 1.42 0.67
CA ALA A 124 9.67 2.83 0.87
C ALA A 124 8.28 3.01 1.48
N THR A 125 7.43 1.97 1.52
CA THR A 125 6.13 2.01 2.23
C THR A 125 6.27 2.08 3.76
N LYS A 126 7.49 2.06 4.30
CA LYS A 126 7.80 2.56 5.66
C LYS A 126 7.51 4.06 5.85
N HIS A 127 7.04 4.73 4.82
CA HIS A 127 6.66 6.15 4.83
C HIS A 127 7.78 7.10 5.30
N THR A 128 9.03 6.80 4.98
CA THR A 128 10.13 7.73 5.16
C THR A 128 10.00 8.89 4.15
N SER A 129 10.40 10.08 4.55
CA SER A 129 10.32 11.28 3.70
C SER A 129 11.30 11.26 2.52
N GLY A 130 11.02 12.05 1.47
CA GLY A 130 11.97 12.32 0.37
C GLY A 130 11.93 11.30 -0.77
N GLN A 131 10.81 10.61 -0.97
CA GLN A 131 10.63 9.67 -2.08
C GLN A 131 10.50 10.42 -3.42
N THR A 132 11.09 9.85 -4.48
CA THR A 132 11.08 10.41 -5.84
C THR A 132 10.81 9.31 -6.89
N GLY A 133 10.45 9.71 -8.11
CA GLY A 133 10.21 8.77 -9.22
C GLY A 133 9.12 7.74 -8.93
N LEU A 134 9.32 6.49 -9.34
CA LEU A 134 8.33 5.41 -9.17
C LEU A 134 8.00 5.15 -7.70
N THR A 135 8.99 5.32 -6.82
CA THR A 135 8.83 5.12 -5.37
C THR A 135 7.85 6.13 -4.77
N ALA A 136 7.89 7.38 -5.20
CA ALA A 136 6.93 8.39 -4.77
C ALA A 136 5.50 8.03 -5.16
N TYR A 137 5.28 7.54 -6.37
CA TYR A 137 3.96 7.10 -6.82
C TYR A 137 3.44 5.92 -5.99
N LEU A 138 4.27 4.91 -5.67
CA LEU A 138 3.81 3.82 -4.82
C LEU A 138 3.41 4.29 -3.43
N VAL A 139 4.22 5.14 -2.80
CA VAL A 139 3.92 5.69 -1.46
C VAL A 139 2.65 6.53 -1.48
N ASP A 140 2.44 7.33 -2.52
CA ASP A 140 1.20 8.14 -2.65
C ASP A 140 -0.03 7.26 -2.90
N VAL A 141 0.09 6.19 -3.70
CA VAL A 141 -0.96 5.19 -3.91
C VAL A 141 -1.33 4.49 -2.61
N ASP A 142 -0.36 4.07 -1.82
CA ASP A 142 -0.58 3.43 -0.52
C ASP A 142 -1.26 4.38 0.47
N LEU A 143 -0.80 5.63 0.53
CA LEU A 143 -1.39 6.68 1.37
C LEU A 143 -2.72 7.26 0.81
N SER A 144 -3.18 6.82 -0.36
CA SER A 144 -4.35 7.39 -1.04
C SER A 144 -5.62 7.39 -0.19
N ILE A 145 -5.76 6.45 0.74
CA ILE A 145 -6.88 6.39 1.70
C ILE A 145 -7.05 7.69 2.48
N LEU A 146 -5.97 8.42 2.73
CA LEU A 146 -6.03 9.70 3.44
C LEU A 146 -6.82 10.76 2.66
N GLY A 147 -6.77 10.72 1.33
CA GLY A 147 -7.46 11.61 0.40
C GLY A 147 -8.81 11.10 -0.11
N CYS A 148 -9.33 10.01 0.45
CA CYS A 148 -10.62 9.44 0.07
C CYS A 148 -11.80 10.16 0.74
N LEU A 149 -13.05 9.75 0.38
CA LEU A 149 -14.26 10.21 1.02
C LEU A 149 -14.19 10.02 2.55
N PRO A 150 -14.77 10.94 3.34
CA PRO A 150 -14.71 10.90 4.80
C PRO A 150 -15.15 9.56 5.42
N GLU A 151 -16.14 8.92 4.84
CA GLU A 151 -16.69 7.65 5.32
C GLU A 151 -15.68 6.50 5.14
N LEU A 152 -14.95 6.47 4.02
CA LEU A 152 -13.92 5.48 3.75
C LEU A 152 -12.69 5.70 4.64
N PHE A 153 -12.35 6.96 4.88
CA PHE A 153 -11.28 7.31 5.83
C PHE A 153 -11.65 6.91 7.27
N ASP A 154 -12.90 7.13 7.70
CA ASP A 154 -13.35 6.72 9.04
C ASP A 154 -13.34 5.19 9.19
N GLU A 155 -13.76 4.44 8.17
CA GLU A 155 -13.67 2.97 8.15
C GLU A 155 -12.19 2.49 8.24
N TYR A 156 -11.30 3.16 7.53
CA TYR A 156 -9.85 2.91 7.61
C TYR A 156 -9.32 3.10 9.04
N GLU A 157 -9.62 4.22 9.69
CA GLU A 157 -9.20 4.50 11.08
C GLU A 157 -9.65 3.40 12.04
N GLU A 158 -10.92 2.96 11.92
CA GLU A 158 -11.46 1.89 12.76
C GLU A 158 -10.80 0.54 12.47
N ASN A 159 -10.53 0.22 11.21
CA ASN A 159 -9.93 -1.05 10.83
C ASN A 159 -8.46 -1.12 11.24
N VAL A 160 -7.67 -0.04 11.08
CA VAL A 160 -6.31 0.03 11.63
C VAL A 160 -6.33 -0.14 13.15
N LYS A 161 -7.27 0.50 13.86
CA LYS A 161 -7.41 0.31 15.29
C LYS A 161 -7.64 -1.16 15.66
N LYS A 162 -8.51 -1.88 14.95
CA LYS A 162 -8.78 -3.31 15.20
C LYS A 162 -7.55 -4.19 15.01
N GLU A 163 -6.63 -3.82 14.11
CA GLU A 163 -5.38 -4.55 13.92
C GLU A 163 -4.42 -4.38 15.11
N TYR A 164 -4.36 -3.18 15.69
CA TYR A 164 -3.42 -2.86 16.75
C TYR A 164 -3.95 -3.15 18.16
N VAL A 165 -5.27 -3.06 18.37
CA VAL A 165 -5.89 -3.25 19.70
C VAL A 165 -6.69 -4.57 19.71
N PRO A 166 -6.43 -5.50 20.63
CA PRO A 166 -5.46 -5.45 21.74
C PRO A 166 -4.10 -6.08 21.40
N ALA A 167 -3.83 -6.43 20.14
CA ALA A 167 -2.68 -7.24 19.75
C ALA A 167 -1.32 -6.64 20.17
N VAL A 168 -1.18 -5.30 20.02
CA VAL A 168 0.08 -4.58 20.25
C VAL A 168 -0.05 -3.58 21.39
N THR A 169 -1.23 -2.94 21.52
CA THR A 169 -1.40 -1.80 22.41
C THR A 169 -2.81 -1.74 23.00
N THR A 170 -3.03 -0.83 23.95
CA THR A 170 -4.34 -0.46 24.48
C THR A 170 -5.00 0.61 23.60
N ASP A 171 -6.31 0.86 23.83
CA ASP A 171 -7.01 1.98 23.18
C ASP A 171 -6.30 3.33 23.39
N GLU A 172 -5.80 3.57 24.60
CA GLU A 172 -5.07 4.80 24.94
C GLU A 172 -3.72 4.87 24.19
N GLY A 173 -2.96 3.78 24.19
CA GLY A 173 -1.69 3.70 23.47
C GLY A 173 -1.87 3.87 21.96
N PHE A 174 -2.88 3.22 21.38
CA PHE A 174 -3.23 3.40 19.98
C PHE A 174 -3.56 4.86 19.68
N ARG A 175 -4.42 5.48 20.49
CA ARG A 175 -4.80 6.89 20.33
C ARG A 175 -3.60 7.82 20.36
N ALA A 176 -2.68 7.63 21.30
CA ALA A 176 -1.46 8.43 21.38
C ALA A 176 -0.56 8.27 20.14
N GLY A 177 -0.32 7.04 19.70
CA GLY A 177 0.46 6.74 18.50
C GLY A 177 -0.19 7.31 17.24
N ARG A 178 -1.52 7.16 17.11
CA ARG A 178 -2.26 7.66 15.96
C ARG A 178 -2.25 9.18 15.88
N LEU A 179 -2.43 9.87 17.00
CA LEU A 179 -2.28 11.32 17.08
C LEU A 179 -0.89 11.79 16.66
N ALA A 180 0.16 11.10 17.11
CA ALA A 180 1.54 11.44 16.72
C ALA A 180 1.75 11.30 15.20
N PHE A 181 1.27 10.21 14.60
CA PHE A 181 1.34 9.97 13.16
C PHE A 181 0.61 11.06 12.35
N LEU A 182 -0.66 11.32 12.66
CA LEU A 182 -1.49 12.29 11.95
C LEU A 182 -0.95 13.73 12.09
N LYS A 183 -0.54 14.13 13.31
CA LYS A 183 0.11 15.42 13.54
C LYS A 183 1.43 15.56 12.82
N GLY A 184 2.20 14.47 12.70
CA GLY A 184 3.43 14.43 11.92
C GLY A 184 3.20 14.72 10.42
N MET A 185 2.10 14.22 9.85
CA MET A 185 1.72 14.52 8.47
C MET A 185 1.35 15.98 8.27
N LEU A 186 0.51 16.56 9.15
CA LEU A 186 0.17 17.98 9.09
C LEU A 186 1.37 18.89 9.32
N LYS A 187 2.30 18.49 10.18
CA LYS A 187 3.54 19.25 10.39
C LYS A 187 4.38 19.35 9.12
N ARG A 188 4.55 18.25 8.36
CA ARG A 188 5.24 18.31 7.07
C ARG A 188 4.59 19.33 6.12
N LYS A 189 3.25 19.38 6.11
CA LYS A 189 2.50 20.38 5.34
C LYS A 189 2.76 21.81 5.82
N ALA A 190 2.73 22.04 7.12
CA ALA A 190 2.98 23.35 7.73
C ALA A 190 4.42 23.86 7.48
N ASP A 191 5.39 22.95 7.40
CA ASP A 191 6.78 23.24 7.08
C ASP A 191 7.02 23.49 5.55
N GLY A 192 5.95 23.62 4.76
CA GLY A 192 6.00 23.92 3.32
C GLY A 192 6.11 22.69 2.42
N GLY A 193 5.98 21.48 2.98
CA GLY A 193 5.90 20.24 2.22
C GLY A 193 4.46 19.84 1.90
N PHE A 194 4.29 18.58 1.50
CA PHE A 194 3.01 17.97 1.17
C PHE A 194 2.87 16.62 1.89
N ILE A 195 1.62 16.15 2.04
CA ILE A 195 1.32 14.78 2.47
C ILE A 195 1.72 13.82 1.36
N PHE A 196 1.31 14.13 0.12
CA PHE A 196 1.66 13.37 -1.06
C PHE A 196 2.91 13.93 -1.76
N SER A 197 3.70 13.06 -2.38
CA SER A 197 4.98 13.39 -2.98
C SER A 197 4.85 13.82 -4.45
N THR A 198 3.85 13.27 -5.19
CA THR A 198 3.69 13.49 -6.63
C THR A 198 2.67 14.59 -6.93
N PRO A 199 2.88 15.36 -8.02
CA PRO A 199 1.98 16.46 -8.39
C PRO A 199 0.54 16.00 -8.62
N GLU A 200 0.34 14.79 -9.13
CA GLU A 200 -0.96 14.22 -9.41
C GLU A 200 -1.81 14.06 -8.13
N PHE A 201 -1.20 13.66 -7.03
CA PHE A 201 -1.86 13.52 -5.74
C PHE A 201 -1.93 14.84 -4.94
N GLN A 202 -1.07 15.83 -5.21
CA GLN A 202 -1.01 17.11 -4.50
C GLN A 202 -2.20 18.05 -4.79
N GLY A 203 -3.07 17.71 -5.73
CA GLY A 203 -4.27 18.50 -6.05
C GLY A 203 -5.40 18.31 -5.02
N GLU A 204 -6.53 17.80 -5.49
CA GLU A 204 -7.73 17.60 -4.68
C GLU A 204 -7.53 16.57 -3.56
N TRP A 205 -6.71 15.53 -3.80
CA TRP A 205 -6.40 14.50 -2.81
C TRP A 205 -5.68 15.05 -1.60
N GLU A 206 -4.71 15.94 -1.80
CA GLU A 206 -4.01 16.63 -0.71
C GLU A 206 -4.97 17.45 0.15
N ARG A 207 -5.90 18.19 -0.47
CA ARG A 207 -6.89 19.00 0.24
C ARG A 207 -7.81 18.13 1.09
N ILE A 208 -8.30 17.02 0.54
CA ILE A 208 -9.19 16.09 1.26
C ILE A 208 -8.42 15.40 2.38
N ALA A 209 -7.17 14.98 2.16
CA ALA A 209 -6.34 14.36 3.17
C ALA A 209 -6.14 15.27 4.39
N VAL A 210 -5.84 16.56 4.18
CA VAL A 210 -5.74 17.53 5.27
C VAL A 210 -7.04 17.58 6.08
N LEU A 211 -8.20 17.70 5.44
CA LEU A 211 -9.50 17.76 6.11
C LEU A 211 -9.81 16.48 6.90
N ASN A 212 -9.53 15.32 6.33
CA ASN A 212 -9.73 14.04 7.00
C ASN A 212 -8.84 13.91 8.23
N ILE A 213 -7.56 14.27 8.10
CA ILE A 213 -6.58 14.21 9.19
C ILE A 213 -6.98 15.18 10.32
N GLU A 214 -7.33 16.43 10.02
CA GLU A 214 -7.77 17.40 11.01
C GLU A 214 -9.01 16.92 11.78
N ARG A 215 -9.99 16.35 11.06
CA ARG A 215 -11.20 15.79 11.65
C ARG A 215 -10.89 14.59 12.56
N SER A 216 -10.00 13.69 12.15
CA SER A 216 -9.59 12.56 12.98
C SER A 216 -8.82 13.00 14.22
N ILE A 217 -7.90 13.95 14.11
CA ILE A 217 -7.21 14.53 15.26
C ILE A 217 -8.23 15.08 16.27
N ALA A 218 -9.20 15.88 15.81
CA ALA A 218 -10.23 16.45 16.68
C ALA A 218 -11.04 15.36 17.41
N LYS A 219 -11.44 14.27 16.70
CA LYS A 219 -12.13 13.13 17.31
C LYS A 219 -11.27 12.45 18.38
N LEU A 220 -9.99 12.19 18.08
CA LEU A 220 -9.07 11.51 18.99
C LEU A 220 -8.75 12.36 20.22
N GLU A 221 -8.66 13.69 20.10
CA GLU A 221 -8.46 14.61 21.23
C GLU A 221 -9.70 14.70 22.12
N ALA A 222 -10.91 14.75 21.53
CA ALA A 222 -12.16 14.79 22.28
C ALA A 222 -12.45 13.49 23.08
N ALA A 223 -11.94 12.34 22.60
CA ALA A 223 -12.07 11.06 23.28
C ALA A 223 -11.07 10.85 24.44
N ALA A 224 -10.22 11.84 24.74
CA ALA A 224 -9.32 11.76 25.90
C ALA A 224 -10.14 11.75 27.19
N PRO A 225 -9.87 10.86 28.16
CA PRO A 225 -10.48 10.95 29.47
C PRO A 225 -10.07 12.29 30.11
N VAL A 226 -11.06 12.94 30.73
CA VAL A 226 -10.89 14.19 31.52
C VAL A 226 -10.12 13.86 32.80
#